data_04137b5166b47b78a5c049d8134688c1
#
_entry.id   04137b5166b47b78a5c049d8134688c1
#
_cell.length_a   1.000
_cell.length_b   1.000
_cell.length_c   1.000
_cell.angle_alpha   90.00
_cell.angle_beta   90.00
_cell.angle_gamma   90.00
#
_symmetry.space_group_name_H-M   'P 1'
#
loop_
_entity.id
_entity.type
_entity.pdbx_description
1 polymer ?
#
loop_
_entity_poly.entity_id
_entity_poly.type
_entity_poly.pdbx_seq_one_letter_code
_entity_poly.pdbx_strand_id
1 'polypeptide(L)'
;MHTYALPYQDELGFTNILLTALGGEGANMAAKLLFKIAVEALDLDGGYDAKYGSEKTGTPTDVSIRLCPYGIPVRESGPTRRPHMLSVFREKLVRTQNLVAGLQPEATVMVNTTKAPAEVRDLLCLPSGKILTLDATRIAVETQSRLNMPMLAVLADQLGFPAEVVKEAIGKQWPRAKAANLAAFEKAVGLVRSERFEPSAEYPLVEPASANSPIGYMNMLNGGAIDALVNLTVPDPGTEPLGRVPVFAAERCSHCGLCLVPCPDPGAIIWKDRKMVGINPAYCKGCMQCVEICPTTKRGKALTEPELVTT
;
A
#
# COMPACT_ATOMS: atom_id res chain seq x y z
N MET A 1 34.38 11.68 7.86
CA MET A 1 33.15 10.98 7.64
C MET A 1 32.36 11.77 6.60
N HIS A 2 32.16 11.24 5.42
CA HIS A 2 31.28 11.86 4.43
C HIS A 2 29.84 11.55 4.84
N THR A 3 29.17 12.51 5.44
CA THR A 3 27.74 12.37 5.76
C THR A 3 26.97 12.45 4.45
N TYR A 4 26.30 11.38 4.09
CA TYR A 4 25.46 11.36 2.90
C TYR A 4 24.28 12.33 3.07
N ALA A 5 24.12 13.25 2.10
CA ALA A 5 23.04 14.24 2.13
C ALA A 5 21.76 13.67 1.51
N LEU A 6 20.73 13.47 2.31
CA LEU A 6 19.41 13.08 1.83
C LEU A 6 18.73 14.26 1.11
N PRO A 7 18.02 14.01 -0.03
CA PRO A 7 17.42 15.06 -0.85
C PRO A 7 16.22 15.75 -0.21
N TYR A 8 15.60 15.10 0.75
CA TYR A 8 14.44 15.58 1.49
C TYR A 8 14.66 15.40 2.97
N GLN A 9 14.20 16.34 3.78
CA GLN A 9 14.22 16.22 5.23
C GLN A 9 13.02 16.97 5.82
N ASP A 10 12.35 16.37 6.79
CA ASP A 10 11.37 17.07 7.61
C ASP A 10 12.08 17.89 8.72
N GLU A 11 11.29 18.54 9.56
CA GLU A 11 11.77 19.38 10.67
C GLU A 11 12.63 18.60 11.68
N LEU A 12 12.49 17.29 11.73
CA LEU A 12 13.24 16.39 12.62
C LEU A 12 14.46 15.77 11.93
N GLY A 13 14.70 16.07 10.66
CA GLY A 13 15.80 15.56 9.86
C GLY A 13 15.55 14.21 9.19
N PHE A 14 14.30 13.76 9.10
CA PHE A 14 13.96 12.49 8.47
C PHE A 14 13.50 12.64 7.01
N THR A 15 13.97 11.73 6.17
CA THR A 15 13.40 11.45 4.86
C THR A 15 12.41 10.29 4.99
N ASN A 16 11.13 10.55 4.76
CA ASN A 16 10.05 9.59 4.89
C ASN A 16 9.67 9.02 3.53
N ILE A 17 9.69 7.69 3.40
CA ILE A 17 9.42 6.99 2.15
C ILE A 17 8.30 5.96 2.40
N LEU A 18 7.31 5.92 1.52
CA LEU A 18 6.22 4.95 1.54
C LEU A 18 6.22 4.15 0.24
N LEU A 19 6.26 2.82 0.36
CA LEU A 19 6.03 1.92 -0.76
C LEU A 19 4.68 1.24 -0.56
N THR A 20 3.79 1.34 -1.56
CA THR A 20 2.50 0.65 -1.55
C THR A 20 2.43 -0.34 -2.72
N ALA A 21 2.00 -1.57 -2.42
CA ALA A 21 1.99 -2.69 -3.35
C ALA A 21 0.87 -3.68 -3.00
N LEU A 22 0.66 -4.66 -3.85
CA LEU A 22 -0.07 -5.86 -3.46
C LEU A 22 0.91 -6.89 -2.88
N GLY A 23 0.45 -7.65 -1.90
CA GLY A 23 1.21 -8.71 -1.29
C GLY A 23 1.75 -9.69 -2.35
N GLY A 24 3.05 -9.97 -2.32
CA GLY A 24 3.76 -10.80 -3.30
C GLY A 24 4.53 -10.02 -4.38
N GLU A 25 4.32 -8.73 -4.57
CA GLU A 25 5.01 -7.92 -5.59
C GLU A 25 6.44 -7.51 -5.23
N GLY A 26 6.86 -7.79 -4.00
CA GLY A 26 8.24 -7.62 -3.56
C GLY A 26 8.60 -6.23 -3.04
N ALA A 27 7.64 -5.34 -2.77
CA ALA A 27 7.89 -4.02 -2.19
C ALA A 27 8.67 -4.10 -0.88
N ASN A 28 8.32 -5.05 -0.01
CA ASN A 28 9.04 -5.29 1.23
C ASN A 28 10.51 -5.66 1.00
N MET A 29 10.81 -6.47 -0.03
CA MET A 29 12.20 -6.84 -0.35
C MET A 29 12.98 -5.66 -0.92
N ALA A 30 12.35 -4.82 -1.76
CA ALA A 30 12.94 -3.58 -2.25
C ALA A 30 13.26 -2.62 -1.09
N ALA A 31 12.29 -2.41 -0.21
CA ALA A 31 12.42 -1.54 0.95
C ALA A 31 13.53 -2.00 1.91
N LYS A 32 13.60 -3.31 2.21
CA LYS A 32 14.67 -3.88 3.06
C LYS A 32 16.04 -3.69 2.46
N LEU A 33 16.21 -3.91 1.15
CA LEU A 33 17.49 -3.69 0.51
C LEU A 33 17.86 -2.22 0.47
N LEU A 34 16.91 -1.33 0.16
CA LEU A 34 17.12 0.12 0.18
C LEU A 34 17.57 0.60 1.56
N PHE A 35 16.87 0.14 2.60
CA PHE A 35 17.20 0.46 4.00
C PHE A 35 18.59 -0.08 4.38
N LYS A 36 18.90 -1.31 4.00
CA LYS A 36 20.22 -1.92 4.24
C LYS A 36 21.34 -1.13 3.57
N ILE A 37 21.15 -0.70 2.32
CA ILE A 37 22.13 0.15 1.61
C ILE A 37 22.35 1.46 2.37
N ALA A 38 21.26 2.11 2.79
CA ALA A 38 21.32 3.36 3.52
C ALA A 38 22.14 3.24 4.80
N VAL A 39 21.89 2.21 5.60
CA VAL A 39 22.52 2.02 6.91
C VAL A 39 23.93 1.45 6.79
N GLU A 40 24.13 0.41 5.98
CA GLU A 40 25.42 -0.32 5.95
C GLU A 40 26.46 0.32 5.01
N ALA A 41 26.03 1.03 3.97
CA ALA A 41 26.94 1.55 2.96
C ALA A 41 27.02 3.08 2.90
N LEU A 42 26.04 3.81 3.41
CA LEU A 42 25.96 5.26 3.33
C LEU A 42 26.00 5.95 4.70
N ASP A 43 26.26 5.23 5.78
CA ASP A 43 26.33 5.75 7.15
C ASP A 43 25.09 6.57 7.55
N LEU A 44 23.92 6.16 7.09
CA LEU A 44 22.64 6.70 7.52
C LEU A 44 22.08 5.89 8.68
N ASP A 45 21.12 6.48 9.39
CA ASP A 45 20.33 5.80 10.41
C ASP A 45 18.85 5.82 9.98
N GLY A 46 18.00 5.12 10.71
CA GLY A 46 16.58 5.14 10.33
C GLY A 46 15.72 4.07 10.96
N GLY A 47 14.47 4.02 10.49
CA GLY A 47 13.46 3.07 10.89
C GLY A 47 12.78 2.42 9.68
N TYR A 48 12.34 1.20 9.88
CA TYR A 48 11.63 0.40 8.89
C TYR A 48 10.39 -0.21 9.52
N ASP A 49 9.25 -0.09 8.84
CA ASP A 49 7.98 -0.70 9.24
C ASP A 49 7.24 -1.26 8.03
N ALA A 50 6.63 -2.43 8.18
CA ALA A 50 5.85 -3.04 7.10
C ALA A 50 4.48 -3.47 7.61
N LYS A 51 3.44 -2.84 7.07
CA LYS A 51 2.04 -3.14 7.35
C LYS A 51 1.49 -4.07 6.27
N TYR A 52 0.99 -5.21 6.69
CA TYR A 52 0.36 -6.20 5.82
C TYR A 52 -1.15 -6.24 6.09
N GLY A 53 -1.92 -6.56 5.05
CA GLY A 53 -3.29 -7.01 5.25
C GLY A 53 -3.35 -8.35 5.99
N SER A 54 -4.55 -8.78 6.36
CA SER A 54 -4.77 -10.08 7.03
C SER A 54 -4.28 -11.28 6.19
N GLU A 55 -4.26 -11.13 4.89
CA GLU A 55 -3.70 -12.11 3.96
C GLU A 55 -2.40 -11.61 3.33
N LYS A 56 -1.40 -12.49 3.24
CA LYS A 56 -0.07 -12.12 2.75
C LYS A 56 0.01 -11.91 1.24
N THR A 57 -0.97 -12.40 0.48
CA THR A 57 -0.95 -12.35 -0.99
C THR A 57 -2.19 -11.64 -1.51
N GLY A 58 -2.00 -10.68 -2.42
CA GLY A 58 -3.09 -9.97 -3.09
C GLY A 58 -3.75 -8.83 -2.28
N THR A 59 -3.43 -8.68 -0.99
CA THR A 59 -3.91 -7.55 -0.18
C THR A 59 -2.93 -6.37 -0.24
N PRO A 60 -3.40 -5.13 -0.06
CA PRO A 60 -2.51 -3.98 0.03
C PRO A 60 -1.47 -4.14 1.12
N THR A 61 -0.24 -3.82 0.80
CA THR A 61 0.92 -3.87 1.69
C THR A 61 1.63 -2.54 1.62
N ASP A 62 1.75 -1.87 2.76
CA ASP A 62 2.46 -0.61 2.88
C ASP A 62 3.76 -0.83 3.62
N VAL A 63 4.84 -0.29 3.07
CA VAL A 63 6.17 -0.35 3.69
C VAL A 63 6.70 1.05 3.87
N SER A 64 6.93 1.42 5.11
CA SER A 64 7.45 2.72 5.52
C SER A 64 8.94 2.63 5.83
N ILE A 65 9.71 3.56 5.30
CA ILE A 65 11.13 3.76 5.61
C ILE A 65 11.30 5.19 6.07
N ARG A 66 12.01 5.39 7.16
CA ARG A 66 12.53 6.69 7.60
C ARG A 66 14.03 6.64 7.58
N LEU A 67 14.66 7.56 6.88
CA LEU A 67 16.12 7.70 6.85
C LEU A 67 16.52 9.04 7.46
N CYS A 68 17.60 9.05 8.19
CA CYS A 68 18.18 10.26 8.75
C CYS A 68 19.72 10.17 8.77
N PRO A 69 20.42 11.29 8.89
CA PRO A 69 21.84 11.28 9.19
C PRO A 69 22.16 10.50 10.47
N TYR A 70 23.30 9.83 10.49
CA TYR A 70 23.78 9.10 11.67
C TYR A 70 23.77 9.97 12.93
N GLY A 71 23.28 9.40 14.03
CA GLY A 71 23.22 10.05 15.33
C GLY A 71 21.92 10.80 15.64
N ILE A 72 20.97 10.89 14.71
CA ILE A 72 19.63 11.38 14.99
C ILE A 72 18.81 10.24 15.65
N PRO A 73 18.26 10.45 16.87
CA PRO A 73 17.54 9.38 17.56
C PRO A 73 16.24 9.01 16.84
N VAL A 74 16.15 7.77 16.38
CA VAL A 74 14.93 7.21 15.77
C VAL A 74 14.01 6.73 16.88
N ARG A 75 13.08 7.57 17.33
CA ARG A 75 12.17 7.28 18.44
C ARG A 75 10.77 6.83 18.00
N GLU A 76 10.43 7.04 16.74
CA GLU A 76 9.14 6.68 16.18
C GLU A 76 9.26 5.41 15.34
N SER A 77 8.49 4.39 15.69
CA SER A 77 8.24 3.21 14.88
C SER A 77 6.78 3.25 14.39
N GLY A 78 6.54 2.71 13.22
CA GLY A 78 5.20 2.64 12.65
C GLY A 78 5.06 3.35 11.31
N PRO A 79 3.86 3.35 10.71
CA PRO A 79 3.63 3.87 9.38
C PRO A 79 3.96 5.35 9.27
N THR A 80 4.62 5.75 8.19
CA THR A 80 4.81 7.16 7.90
C THR A 80 3.50 7.79 7.44
N ARG A 81 3.18 8.96 7.98
CA ARG A 81 1.96 9.72 7.66
C ARG A 81 2.19 10.88 6.70
N ARG A 82 3.43 11.33 6.59
CA ARG A 82 3.84 12.46 5.74
C ARG A 82 5.06 12.08 4.89
N PRO A 83 4.87 11.21 3.88
CA PRO A 83 5.98 10.78 3.05
C PRO A 83 6.46 11.90 2.12
N HIS A 84 7.79 11.97 1.94
CA HIS A 84 8.46 12.77 0.91
C HIS A 84 8.52 12.00 -0.41
N MET A 85 8.50 10.67 -0.33
CA MET A 85 8.51 9.80 -1.50
C MET A 85 7.45 8.72 -1.35
N LEU A 86 6.63 8.55 -2.40
CA LEU A 86 5.65 7.49 -2.52
C LEU A 86 5.98 6.63 -3.73
N SER A 87 6.04 5.32 -3.56
CA SER A 87 6.25 4.37 -4.66
C SER A 87 5.07 3.41 -4.77
N VAL A 88 4.35 3.48 -5.89
CA VAL A 88 3.15 2.69 -6.17
C VAL A 88 3.48 1.58 -7.14
N PHE A 89 3.49 0.33 -6.67
CA PHE A 89 3.86 -0.85 -7.46
C PHE A 89 2.75 -1.31 -8.41
N ARG A 90 1.51 -0.93 -8.14
CA ARG A 90 0.35 -1.32 -8.93
C ARG A 90 -0.57 -0.12 -9.17
N GLU A 91 -0.78 0.24 -10.43
CA GLU A 91 -1.64 1.38 -10.81
C GLU A 91 -3.05 1.29 -10.19
N LYS A 92 -3.60 0.08 -10.05
CA LYS A 92 -4.93 -0.10 -9.44
C LYS A 92 -5.04 0.53 -8.04
N LEU A 93 -3.95 0.57 -7.27
CA LEU A 93 -3.94 1.17 -5.92
C LEU A 93 -4.22 2.68 -5.94
N VAL A 94 -3.87 3.36 -7.04
CA VAL A 94 -4.17 4.79 -7.24
C VAL A 94 -5.68 5.06 -7.18
N ARG A 95 -6.48 4.11 -7.65
CA ARG A 95 -7.96 4.24 -7.69
C ARG A 95 -8.66 3.73 -6.45
N THR A 96 -8.00 2.86 -5.69
CA THR A 96 -8.62 2.16 -4.55
C THR A 96 -8.17 2.69 -3.19
N GLN A 97 -7.17 3.58 -3.17
CA GLN A 97 -6.62 4.15 -1.94
C GLN A 97 -6.41 5.67 -2.11
N ASN A 98 -6.63 6.40 -1.04
CA ASN A 98 -6.28 7.82 -1.01
C ASN A 98 -4.77 7.99 -0.75
N LEU A 99 -3.97 7.80 -1.80
CA LEU A 99 -2.51 7.78 -1.71
C LEU A 99 -1.89 9.18 -1.55
N VAL A 100 -2.66 10.24 -1.80
CA VAL A 100 -2.17 11.63 -1.70
C VAL A 100 -2.34 12.20 -0.30
N ALA A 101 -3.13 11.54 0.56
CA ALA A 101 -3.35 12.02 1.92
C ALA A 101 -2.05 12.07 2.72
N GLY A 102 -1.69 13.25 3.17
CA GLY A 102 -0.48 13.50 3.94
C GLY A 102 0.81 13.61 3.14
N LEU A 103 0.80 13.50 1.81
CA LEU A 103 2.01 13.76 1.02
C LEU A 103 2.53 15.17 1.28
N GLN A 104 3.86 15.28 1.37
CA GLN A 104 4.51 16.59 1.42
C GLN A 104 4.28 17.35 0.11
N PRO A 105 4.19 18.71 0.14
CA PRO A 105 3.94 19.49 -1.07
C PRO A 105 4.97 19.24 -2.20
N GLU A 106 6.22 18.97 -1.84
CA GLU A 106 7.33 18.69 -2.77
C GLU A 106 7.58 17.19 -2.96
N ALA A 107 6.64 16.35 -2.58
CA ALA A 107 6.81 14.90 -2.63
C ALA A 107 7.09 14.40 -4.04
N THR A 108 7.87 13.33 -4.11
CA THR A 108 8.08 12.57 -5.34
C THR A 108 7.20 11.32 -5.33
N VAL A 109 6.33 11.20 -6.31
CA VAL A 109 5.43 10.05 -6.49
C VAL A 109 5.87 9.24 -7.69
N MET A 110 6.21 7.98 -7.48
CA MET A 110 6.60 7.02 -8.51
C MET A 110 5.48 5.99 -8.71
N VAL A 111 5.04 5.80 -9.94
CA VAL A 111 3.98 4.84 -10.28
C VAL A 111 4.43 3.88 -11.37
N ASN A 112 4.23 2.58 -11.13
CA ASN A 112 4.40 1.56 -12.17
C ASN A 112 3.21 1.59 -13.12
N THR A 113 3.39 2.24 -14.27
CA THR A 113 2.36 2.45 -15.29
C THR A 113 2.97 2.81 -16.63
N THR A 114 2.20 2.61 -17.70
CA THR A 114 2.53 3.09 -19.06
C THR A 114 2.10 4.53 -19.32
N LYS A 115 1.27 5.11 -18.43
CA LYS A 115 0.70 6.46 -18.55
C LYS A 115 1.77 7.55 -18.45
N ALA A 116 1.48 8.71 -19.02
CA ALA A 116 2.30 9.90 -18.84
C ALA A 116 2.16 10.47 -17.42
N PRO A 117 3.18 11.20 -16.91
CA PRO A 117 3.10 11.83 -15.59
C PRO A 117 1.87 12.72 -15.39
N ALA A 118 1.46 13.49 -16.40
CA ALA A 118 0.27 14.34 -16.34
C ALA A 118 -1.02 13.52 -16.13
N GLU A 119 -1.19 12.42 -16.86
CA GLU A 119 -2.34 11.50 -16.67
C GLU A 119 -2.38 10.89 -15.27
N VAL A 120 -1.20 10.60 -14.70
CA VAL A 120 -1.08 10.08 -13.32
C VAL A 120 -1.41 11.16 -12.31
N ARG A 121 -1.05 12.43 -12.57
CA ARG A 121 -1.45 13.57 -11.73
C ARG A 121 -2.96 13.65 -11.58
N ASP A 122 -3.67 13.57 -12.70
CA ASP A 122 -5.14 13.66 -12.73
C ASP A 122 -5.78 12.47 -12.00
N LEU A 123 -5.24 11.26 -12.20
CA LEU A 123 -5.72 10.05 -11.52
C LEU A 123 -5.52 10.11 -9.99
N LEU A 124 -4.43 10.71 -9.53
CA LEU A 124 -4.12 10.87 -8.12
C LEU A 124 -4.77 12.11 -7.51
N CYS A 125 -5.23 13.05 -8.33
CA CYS A 125 -5.57 14.41 -7.90
C CYS A 125 -4.39 15.03 -7.11
N LEU A 126 -3.14 14.87 -7.61
CA LEU A 126 -1.95 15.31 -6.89
C LEU A 126 -1.84 16.84 -6.87
N PRO A 127 -1.82 17.47 -5.69
CA PRO A 127 -1.74 18.92 -5.56
C PRO A 127 -0.51 19.54 -6.21
N SER A 128 0.67 18.99 -5.87
CA SER A 128 1.98 19.47 -6.32
C SER A 128 3.04 18.39 -6.13
N GLY A 129 4.24 18.62 -6.65
CA GLY A 129 5.37 17.72 -6.49
C GLY A 129 5.85 17.10 -7.80
N LYS A 130 6.65 16.05 -7.71
CA LYS A 130 7.26 15.37 -8.86
C LYS A 130 6.59 14.01 -9.09
N ILE A 131 6.17 13.73 -10.31
CA ILE A 131 5.66 12.41 -10.70
C ILE A 131 6.69 11.71 -11.58
N LEU A 132 6.92 10.45 -11.26
CA LEU A 132 7.74 9.51 -12.01
C LEU A 132 6.85 8.38 -12.52
N THR A 133 6.93 8.08 -13.81
CA THR A 133 6.23 6.93 -14.39
C THR A 133 7.19 6.00 -15.09
N LEU A 134 6.97 4.70 -14.91
CA LEU A 134 7.80 3.65 -15.48
C LEU A 134 6.96 2.40 -15.70
N ASP A 135 7.05 1.79 -16.89
CA ASP A 135 6.54 0.43 -17.08
C ASP A 135 7.53 -0.60 -16.50
N ALA A 136 7.56 -0.65 -15.18
CA ALA A 136 8.44 -1.55 -14.45
C ALA A 136 8.08 -3.02 -14.67
N THR A 137 6.81 -3.31 -14.96
CA THR A 137 6.34 -4.66 -15.28
C THR A 137 6.97 -5.15 -16.58
N ARG A 138 6.95 -4.34 -17.63
CA ARG A 138 7.60 -4.68 -18.89
C ARG A 138 9.10 -4.88 -18.72
N ILE A 139 9.77 -3.97 -18.02
CA ILE A 139 11.21 -4.09 -17.75
C ILE A 139 11.53 -5.41 -17.03
N ALA A 140 10.76 -5.76 -16.00
CA ALA A 140 10.96 -6.99 -15.26
C ALA A 140 10.83 -8.24 -16.15
N VAL A 141 9.85 -8.27 -17.05
CA VAL A 141 9.67 -9.36 -18.01
C VAL A 141 10.84 -9.44 -19.01
N GLU A 142 11.20 -8.31 -19.63
CA GLU A 142 12.27 -8.25 -20.64
C GLU A 142 13.65 -8.62 -20.08
N THR A 143 13.90 -8.32 -18.81
CA THR A 143 15.18 -8.62 -18.15
C THR A 143 15.18 -9.91 -17.35
N GLN A 144 14.05 -10.62 -17.30
CA GLN A 144 13.84 -11.80 -16.46
C GLN A 144 14.13 -11.54 -14.97
N SER A 145 13.87 -10.32 -14.54
CA SER A 145 13.95 -9.92 -13.14
C SER A 145 12.56 -9.93 -12.47
N ARG A 146 12.48 -9.45 -11.24
CA ARG A 146 11.21 -9.22 -10.56
C ARG A 146 10.85 -7.73 -10.57
N LEU A 147 9.56 -7.42 -10.47
CA LEU A 147 9.02 -6.06 -10.45
C LEU A 147 9.72 -5.12 -9.45
N ASN A 148 10.13 -5.64 -8.30
CA ASN A 148 10.79 -4.87 -7.27
C ASN A 148 12.17 -4.33 -7.69
N MET A 149 12.84 -4.90 -8.71
CA MET A 149 14.15 -4.42 -9.14
C MET A 149 14.09 -3.08 -9.88
N PRO A 150 13.30 -2.91 -10.96
CA PRO A 150 13.17 -1.60 -11.59
C PRO A 150 12.58 -0.54 -10.65
N MET A 151 11.68 -0.92 -9.74
CA MET A 151 11.14 0.00 -8.74
C MET A 151 12.20 0.46 -7.73
N LEU A 152 13.02 -0.47 -7.22
CA LEU A 152 14.16 -0.16 -6.35
C LEU A 152 15.18 0.76 -7.04
N ALA A 153 15.49 0.49 -8.31
CA ALA A 153 16.46 1.26 -9.08
C ALA A 153 16.10 2.75 -9.12
N VAL A 154 14.85 3.06 -9.50
CA VAL A 154 14.39 4.45 -9.58
C VAL A 154 14.29 5.10 -8.19
N LEU A 155 13.86 4.36 -7.16
CA LEU A 155 13.84 4.89 -5.79
C LEU A 155 15.25 5.25 -5.30
N ALA A 156 16.23 4.38 -5.51
CA ALA A 156 17.62 4.62 -5.13
C ALA A 156 18.23 5.80 -5.90
N ASP A 157 17.94 5.90 -7.19
CA ASP A 157 18.35 7.03 -8.03
C ASP A 157 17.77 8.36 -7.53
N GLN A 158 16.47 8.40 -7.21
CA GLN A 158 15.80 9.60 -6.70
C GLN A 158 16.27 10.01 -5.29
N LEU A 159 16.74 9.07 -4.51
CA LEU A 159 17.44 9.35 -3.24
C LEU A 159 18.89 9.82 -3.48
N GLY A 160 19.39 9.74 -4.71
CA GLY A 160 20.77 10.06 -5.08
C GLY A 160 21.77 8.99 -4.64
N PHE A 161 21.35 7.78 -4.30
CA PHE A 161 22.29 6.72 -3.89
C PHE A 161 23.27 6.39 -5.01
N PRO A 162 24.59 6.28 -4.73
CA PRO A 162 25.56 5.96 -5.75
C PRO A 162 25.24 4.64 -6.45
N ALA A 163 25.10 4.68 -7.77
CA ALA A 163 24.66 3.52 -8.56
C ALA A 163 25.52 2.27 -8.31
N GLU A 164 26.83 2.43 -8.17
CA GLU A 164 27.75 1.32 -7.93
C GLU A 164 27.53 0.64 -6.58
N VAL A 165 27.23 1.42 -5.53
CA VAL A 165 26.87 0.89 -4.20
C VAL A 165 25.58 0.08 -4.26
N VAL A 166 24.58 0.60 -4.97
CA VAL A 166 23.30 -0.10 -5.14
C VAL A 166 23.46 -1.39 -5.95
N LYS A 167 24.22 -1.34 -7.06
CA LYS A 167 24.51 -2.51 -7.90
C LYS A 167 25.28 -3.60 -7.14
N GLU A 168 26.24 -3.21 -6.33
CA GLU A 168 26.99 -4.13 -5.48
C GLU A 168 26.08 -4.81 -4.47
N ALA A 169 25.21 -4.06 -3.80
CA ALA A 169 24.25 -4.60 -2.85
C ALA A 169 23.24 -5.56 -3.51
N ILE A 170 22.73 -5.22 -4.71
CA ILE A 170 21.89 -6.11 -5.51
C ILE A 170 22.63 -7.42 -5.83
N GLY A 171 23.87 -7.33 -6.27
CA GLY A 171 24.69 -8.51 -6.60
C GLY A 171 24.98 -9.40 -5.40
N LYS A 172 25.22 -8.84 -4.23
CA LYS A 172 25.41 -9.58 -2.96
C LYS A 172 24.10 -10.24 -2.50
N GLN A 173 22.97 -9.54 -2.61
CA GLN A 173 21.68 -10.06 -2.16
C GLN A 173 21.13 -11.18 -3.04
N TRP A 174 21.35 -11.13 -4.35
CA TRP A 174 20.86 -12.12 -5.33
C TRP A 174 21.94 -12.58 -6.30
N PRO A 175 22.94 -13.34 -5.86
CA PRO A 175 24.08 -13.76 -6.71
C PRO A 175 23.66 -14.49 -7.99
N ARG A 176 22.63 -15.37 -7.87
CA ARG A 176 22.13 -16.17 -9.00
C ARG A 176 21.36 -15.36 -10.04
N ALA A 177 20.73 -14.26 -9.63
CA ALA A 177 19.96 -13.38 -10.50
C ALA A 177 20.68 -12.04 -10.75
N LYS A 178 21.97 -11.92 -10.44
CA LYS A 178 22.73 -10.69 -10.51
C LYS A 178 22.62 -10.03 -11.88
N ALA A 179 22.90 -10.76 -12.96
CA ALA A 179 22.89 -10.20 -14.31
C ALA A 179 21.50 -9.63 -14.70
N ALA A 180 20.43 -10.38 -14.46
CA ALA A 180 19.06 -9.97 -14.73
C ALA A 180 18.66 -8.71 -13.92
N ASN A 181 19.01 -8.71 -12.63
CA ASN A 181 18.69 -7.60 -11.74
C ASN A 181 19.47 -6.31 -12.08
N LEU A 182 20.75 -6.42 -12.46
CA LEU A 182 21.53 -5.27 -12.89
C LEU A 182 21.03 -4.71 -14.23
N ALA A 183 20.66 -5.57 -15.19
CA ALA A 183 20.05 -5.15 -16.43
C ALA A 183 18.72 -4.40 -16.19
N ALA A 184 17.90 -4.87 -15.24
CA ALA A 184 16.67 -4.19 -14.85
C ALA A 184 16.95 -2.83 -14.21
N PHE A 185 17.97 -2.74 -13.37
CA PHE A 185 18.41 -1.50 -12.74
C PHE A 185 18.76 -0.44 -13.80
N GLU A 186 19.68 -0.76 -14.69
CA GLU A 186 20.15 0.18 -15.71
C GLU A 186 19.03 0.63 -16.65
N LYS A 187 18.20 -0.33 -17.08
CA LYS A 187 17.07 -0.05 -17.95
C LYS A 187 16.02 0.83 -17.30
N ALA A 188 15.74 0.64 -16.02
CA ALA A 188 14.76 1.42 -15.28
C ALA A 188 15.18 2.89 -15.14
N VAL A 189 16.43 3.15 -14.75
CA VAL A 189 16.96 4.52 -14.62
C VAL A 189 16.97 5.25 -15.97
N GLY A 190 17.24 4.53 -17.07
CA GLY A 190 17.26 5.11 -18.41
C GLY A 190 15.87 5.37 -19.04
N LEU A 191 14.82 4.71 -18.56
CA LEU A 191 13.47 4.77 -19.15
C LEU A 191 12.43 5.50 -18.28
N VAL A 192 12.77 5.87 -17.04
CA VAL A 192 11.85 6.60 -16.18
C VAL A 192 11.50 7.95 -16.78
N ARG A 193 10.21 8.27 -16.84
CA ARG A 193 9.71 9.59 -17.24
C ARG A 193 9.40 10.39 -15.99
N SER A 194 9.72 11.67 -16.00
CA SER A 194 9.51 12.54 -14.85
C SER A 194 8.94 13.90 -15.26
N GLU A 195 8.05 14.42 -14.44
CA GLU A 195 7.49 15.77 -14.58
C GLU A 195 7.22 16.36 -13.20
N ARG A 196 7.49 17.66 -13.03
CA ARG A 196 7.19 18.41 -11.82
C ARG A 196 5.95 19.25 -12.02
N PHE A 197 5.10 19.28 -11.03
CA PHE A 197 3.84 20.03 -11.04
C PHE A 197 3.81 21.05 -9.90
N GLU A 198 3.51 22.29 -10.26
CA GLU A 198 3.28 23.36 -9.30
C GLU A 198 1.93 23.20 -8.60
N PRO A 199 1.77 23.80 -7.40
CA PRO A 199 0.50 23.81 -6.68
C PRO A 199 -0.65 24.31 -7.55
N SER A 200 -1.78 23.60 -7.48
CA SER A 200 -2.99 23.93 -8.24
C SER A 200 -4.20 24.00 -7.31
N ALA A 201 -5.07 25.00 -7.53
CA ALA A 201 -6.35 25.08 -6.82
C ALA A 201 -7.32 23.94 -7.19
N GLU A 202 -7.09 23.28 -8.31
CA GLU A 202 -7.90 22.15 -8.77
C GLU A 202 -7.73 20.93 -7.87
N TYR A 203 -6.51 20.70 -7.36
CA TYR A 203 -6.19 19.57 -6.49
C TYR A 203 -5.67 20.11 -5.14
N PRO A 204 -6.54 20.30 -4.14
CA PRO A 204 -6.14 20.78 -2.83
C PRO A 204 -5.30 19.75 -2.07
N LEU A 205 -4.46 20.22 -1.16
CA LEU A 205 -3.74 19.34 -0.22
C LEU A 205 -4.72 18.55 0.63
N VAL A 206 -4.45 17.26 0.78
CA VAL A 206 -5.27 16.34 1.57
C VAL A 206 -4.51 15.96 2.84
N GLU A 207 -5.03 16.34 3.99
CA GLU A 207 -4.46 15.94 5.28
C GLU A 207 -4.64 14.43 5.54
N PRO A 208 -3.73 13.80 6.31
CA PRO A 208 -3.86 12.39 6.67
C PRO A 208 -5.18 12.12 7.38
N ALA A 209 -5.85 11.03 7.03
CA ALA A 209 -7.13 10.64 7.63
C ALA A 209 -7.08 10.53 9.17
N SER A 210 -5.91 10.21 9.73
CA SER A 210 -5.70 10.14 11.18
C SER A 210 -5.72 11.49 11.90
N ALA A 211 -5.58 12.61 11.18
CA ALA A 211 -5.67 13.94 11.79
C ALA A 211 -7.11 14.26 12.24
N ASN A 212 -8.10 13.62 11.61
CA ASN A 212 -9.51 13.83 11.85
C ASN A 212 -10.24 12.57 12.35
N SER A 213 -9.51 11.58 12.90
CA SER A 213 -10.18 10.39 13.45
C SER A 213 -11.10 10.82 14.61
N PRO A 214 -12.42 10.59 14.51
CA PRO A 214 -13.35 10.95 15.57
C PRO A 214 -13.12 10.10 16.85
N ILE A 215 -12.42 8.98 16.73
CA ILE A 215 -12.12 8.07 17.86
C ILE A 215 -10.61 7.97 18.03
N GLY A 216 -10.13 8.35 19.20
CA GLY A 216 -8.73 8.24 19.63
C GLY A 216 -8.64 7.83 21.08
N TYR A 217 -7.42 7.75 21.62
CA TYR A 217 -7.16 7.35 23.00
C TYR A 217 -8.02 8.08 24.03
N MET A 218 -8.29 9.38 23.81
CA MET A 218 -9.02 10.22 24.74
C MET A 218 -10.54 10.04 24.72
N ASN A 219 -11.10 9.48 23.67
CA ASN A 219 -12.54 9.36 23.44
C ASN A 219 -13.01 7.97 22.99
N MET A 220 -12.11 6.96 23.00
CA MET A 220 -12.51 5.58 22.80
C MET A 220 -13.26 5.03 24.00
N LEU A 221 -14.10 4.04 23.77
CA LEU A 221 -14.80 3.32 24.84
C LEU A 221 -13.81 2.64 25.79
N ASN A 222 -14.21 2.49 27.08
CA ASN A 222 -13.43 1.77 28.07
C ASN A 222 -13.07 0.36 27.57
N GLY A 223 -11.81 -0.02 27.72
CA GLY A 223 -11.30 -1.28 27.21
C GLY A 223 -10.81 -1.23 25.75
N GLY A 224 -10.79 -0.06 25.11
CA GLY A 224 -10.33 0.11 23.74
C GLY A 224 -11.27 -0.46 22.69
N ALA A 225 -12.52 -0.72 23.05
CA ALA A 225 -13.54 -1.21 22.11
C ALA A 225 -13.86 -0.12 21.08
N ILE A 226 -13.80 -0.47 19.80
CA ILE A 226 -14.27 0.37 18.70
C ILE A 226 -15.58 -0.22 18.23
N ASP A 227 -16.67 0.56 18.29
CA ASP A 227 -17.95 0.11 17.78
C ASP A 227 -17.87 0.00 16.25
N ALA A 228 -18.15 -1.18 15.72
CA ALA A 228 -18.16 -1.44 14.28
C ALA A 228 -19.14 -0.52 13.53
N LEU A 229 -20.23 -0.08 14.17
CA LEU A 229 -21.17 0.86 13.59
C LEU A 229 -20.58 2.25 13.37
N VAL A 230 -19.66 2.69 14.20
CA VAL A 230 -18.95 3.97 14.02
C VAL A 230 -18.03 3.92 12.80
N ASN A 231 -17.40 2.78 12.54
CA ASN A 231 -16.60 2.56 11.33
C ASN A 231 -17.45 2.43 10.06
N LEU A 232 -18.74 2.10 10.19
CA LEU A 232 -19.68 2.05 9.06
C LEU A 232 -20.15 3.44 8.61
N THR A 233 -20.04 4.46 9.47
CA THR A 233 -20.49 5.83 9.15
C THR A 233 -19.42 6.67 8.45
N VAL A 234 -18.21 6.18 8.35
CA VAL A 234 -17.14 6.79 7.54
C VAL A 234 -16.84 5.81 6.41
N PRO A 235 -17.58 5.85 5.29
CA PRO A 235 -17.17 5.12 4.11
C PRO A 235 -15.80 5.68 3.73
N ASP A 236 -14.77 4.87 3.75
CA ASP A 236 -13.55 5.19 3.03
C ASP A 236 -13.94 5.25 1.53
N PRO A 237 -13.95 6.42 0.88
CA PRO A 237 -14.44 6.55 -0.49
C PRO A 237 -13.60 5.78 -1.52
N GLY A 238 -12.55 5.07 -1.08
CA GLY A 238 -11.68 4.25 -1.91
C GLY A 238 -11.74 2.74 -1.67
N THR A 239 -12.53 2.25 -0.73
CA THR A 239 -12.66 0.79 -0.52
C THR A 239 -13.72 0.20 -1.45
N GLU A 240 -13.30 -0.16 -2.66
CA GLU A 240 -14.01 -1.22 -3.37
C GLU A 240 -13.88 -2.53 -2.57
N PRO A 241 -14.93 -3.39 -2.55
CA PRO A 241 -14.84 -4.69 -1.91
C PRO A 241 -13.57 -5.42 -2.36
N LEU A 242 -12.76 -5.89 -1.43
CA LEU A 242 -11.48 -6.57 -1.68
C LEU A 242 -11.64 -7.93 -2.38
N GLY A 243 -12.79 -8.21 -2.97
CA GLY A 243 -13.04 -9.47 -3.64
C GLY A 243 -14.51 -9.70 -3.94
N ARG A 244 -14.84 -10.94 -4.24
CA ARG A 244 -16.21 -11.39 -4.47
C ARG A 244 -16.98 -11.36 -3.14
N VAL A 245 -18.10 -10.65 -3.10
CA VAL A 245 -18.99 -10.66 -1.94
C VAL A 245 -19.98 -11.83 -2.08
N PRO A 246 -20.18 -12.66 -1.05
CA PRO A 246 -21.19 -13.73 -1.10
C PRO A 246 -22.60 -13.20 -1.39
N VAL A 247 -23.35 -13.95 -2.16
CA VAL A 247 -24.77 -13.65 -2.42
C VAL A 247 -25.60 -14.20 -1.26
N PHE A 248 -26.48 -13.38 -0.71
CA PHE A 248 -27.36 -13.75 0.39
C PHE A 248 -28.81 -13.87 -0.07
N ALA A 249 -29.40 -15.05 0.14
CA ALA A 249 -30.83 -15.36 -0.11
C ALA A 249 -31.58 -15.48 1.22
N ALA A 250 -32.25 -14.39 1.60
CA ALA A 250 -32.93 -14.28 2.90
C ALA A 250 -34.01 -15.37 3.13
N GLU A 251 -34.73 -15.74 2.08
CA GLU A 251 -35.79 -16.77 2.10
C GLU A 251 -35.28 -18.20 2.38
N ARG A 252 -33.97 -18.41 2.23
CA ARG A 252 -33.28 -19.69 2.51
C ARG A 252 -32.64 -19.72 3.89
N CYS A 253 -32.50 -18.54 4.53
CA CYS A 253 -31.77 -18.41 5.76
C CYS A 253 -32.55 -18.93 6.96
N SER A 254 -31.93 -19.83 7.73
CA SER A 254 -32.48 -20.33 9.00
C SER A 254 -32.07 -19.45 10.21
N HIS A 255 -31.29 -18.43 10.01
CA HIS A 255 -30.76 -17.55 11.04
C HIS A 255 -29.99 -18.28 12.14
N CYS A 256 -29.27 -19.36 11.79
CA CYS A 256 -28.53 -20.19 12.74
C CYS A 256 -27.26 -19.54 13.30
N GLY A 257 -26.77 -18.46 12.71
CA GLY A 257 -25.60 -17.72 13.17
C GLY A 257 -24.24 -18.37 12.84
N LEU A 258 -24.21 -19.54 12.20
CA LEU A 258 -22.95 -20.24 11.91
C LEU A 258 -21.98 -19.40 11.07
N CYS A 259 -22.47 -18.54 10.19
CA CYS A 259 -21.66 -17.66 9.35
C CYS A 259 -20.88 -16.60 10.15
N LEU A 260 -21.33 -16.25 11.38
CA LEU A 260 -20.61 -15.30 12.24
C LEU A 260 -19.33 -15.88 12.82
N VAL A 261 -19.30 -17.20 13.06
CA VAL A 261 -18.19 -17.86 13.79
C VAL A 261 -16.87 -17.80 13.03
N PRO A 262 -16.80 -18.15 11.72
CA PRO A 262 -15.58 -18.11 10.96
C PRO A 262 -15.30 -16.75 10.32
N CYS A 263 -16.23 -15.78 10.41
CA CYS A 263 -16.02 -14.49 9.76
C CYS A 263 -14.89 -13.71 10.44
N PRO A 264 -13.80 -13.37 9.72
CA PRO A 264 -12.68 -12.63 10.31
C PRO A 264 -13.00 -11.16 10.57
N ASP A 265 -14.11 -10.65 10.02
CA ASP A 265 -14.51 -9.25 10.14
C ASP A 265 -15.83 -9.10 10.91
N PRO A 266 -15.81 -8.49 12.11
CA PRO A 266 -17.00 -8.38 12.97
C PRO A 266 -18.18 -7.64 12.34
N GLY A 267 -17.94 -6.74 11.40
CA GLY A 267 -18.95 -5.93 10.74
C GLY A 267 -19.45 -6.47 9.40
N ALA A 268 -18.84 -7.55 8.87
CA ALA A 268 -19.18 -8.06 7.55
C ALA A 268 -20.53 -8.76 7.49
N ILE A 269 -20.91 -9.51 8.53
CA ILE A 269 -22.23 -10.16 8.61
C ILE A 269 -23.19 -9.24 9.35
N ILE A 270 -24.19 -8.72 8.64
CA ILE A 270 -25.18 -7.81 9.25
C ILE A 270 -26.23 -8.64 9.99
N TRP A 271 -26.30 -8.43 11.31
CA TRP A 271 -27.21 -9.12 12.19
C TRP A 271 -28.13 -8.13 12.88
N LYS A 272 -29.43 -8.29 12.71
CA LYS A 272 -30.45 -7.41 13.32
C LYS A 272 -31.58 -8.24 13.89
N ASP A 273 -32.08 -7.93 15.09
CA ASP A 273 -33.21 -8.58 15.75
C ASP A 273 -33.11 -10.12 15.74
N ARG A 274 -31.90 -10.64 16.05
CA ARG A 274 -31.57 -12.07 16.01
C ARG A 274 -31.73 -12.73 14.63
N LYS A 275 -31.61 -11.94 13.57
CA LYS A 275 -31.70 -12.44 12.19
C LYS A 275 -30.52 -11.90 11.38
N MET A 276 -29.95 -12.76 10.55
CA MET A 276 -29.05 -12.31 9.52
C MET A 276 -29.89 -11.57 8.46
N VAL A 277 -29.45 -10.36 8.12
CA VAL A 277 -30.13 -9.49 7.16
C VAL A 277 -29.31 -9.18 5.91
N GLY A 278 -28.02 -9.51 5.92
CA GLY A 278 -27.16 -9.29 4.75
C GLY A 278 -25.68 -9.40 5.04
N ILE A 279 -24.90 -9.05 4.04
CA ILE A 279 -23.44 -8.89 4.11
C ILE A 279 -23.10 -7.46 3.76
N ASN A 280 -22.24 -6.85 4.58
CA ASN A 280 -21.72 -5.52 4.30
C ASN A 280 -20.49 -5.63 3.39
N PRO A 281 -20.55 -5.17 2.14
CA PRO A 281 -19.44 -5.27 1.22
C PRO A 281 -18.22 -4.45 1.65
N ALA A 282 -18.40 -3.38 2.42
CA ALA A 282 -17.30 -2.53 2.90
C ALA A 282 -16.37 -3.27 3.88
N TYR A 283 -16.87 -4.28 4.58
CA TYR A 283 -16.08 -5.08 5.53
C TYR A 283 -15.82 -6.51 5.02
N CYS A 284 -16.52 -6.95 3.99
CA CYS A 284 -16.38 -8.31 3.48
C CYS A 284 -15.06 -8.46 2.70
N LYS A 285 -14.23 -9.40 3.14
CA LYS A 285 -12.95 -9.73 2.45
C LYS A 285 -13.09 -10.77 1.34
N GLY A 286 -14.30 -11.27 1.08
CA GLY A 286 -14.52 -12.25 0.04
C GLY A 286 -13.87 -13.61 0.29
N CYS A 287 -13.58 -13.96 1.54
CA CYS A 287 -12.90 -15.22 1.90
C CYS A 287 -13.79 -16.48 1.76
N MET A 288 -15.09 -16.34 1.55
CA MET A 288 -16.10 -17.39 1.34
C MET A 288 -16.30 -18.37 2.51
N GLN A 289 -15.65 -18.21 3.66
CA GLN A 289 -15.81 -19.11 4.80
C GLN A 289 -17.26 -19.21 5.28
N CYS A 290 -18.01 -18.10 5.21
CA CYS A 290 -19.44 -18.09 5.55
C CYS A 290 -20.29 -18.89 4.54
N VAL A 291 -19.87 -18.99 3.29
CA VAL A 291 -20.50 -19.83 2.26
C VAL A 291 -20.24 -21.30 2.56
N GLU A 292 -19.01 -21.65 2.90
CA GLU A 292 -18.61 -23.02 3.22
C GLU A 292 -19.41 -23.58 4.40
N ILE A 293 -19.48 -22.82 5.50
CA ILE A 293 -20.15 -23.26 6.72
C ILE A 293 -21.68 -23.15 6.64
N CYS A 294 -22.24 -22.44 5.67
CA CYS A 294 -23.68 -22.29 5.53
C CYS A 294 -24.36 -23.66 5.31
N PRO A 295 -25.28 -24.08 6.19
CA PRO A 295 -25.90 -25.40 6.06
C PRO A 295 -26.77 -25.47 4.81
N THR A 296 -26.66 -26.60 4.11
CA THR A 296 -27.58 -26.90 3.01
C THR A 296 -28.94 -27.34 3.59
N THR A 297 -29.95 -26.53 3.36
CA THR A 297 -31.32 -26.84 3.74
C THR A 297 -32.09 -27.47 2.57
N LYS A 298 -33.35 -27.90 2.79
CA LYS A 298 -34.22 -28.33 1.70
C LYS A 298 -34.45 -27.25 0.62
N ARG A 299 -34.18 -25.98 0.97
CA ARG A 299 -34.30 -24.82 0.07
C ARG A 299 -32.94 -24.40 -0.55
N GLY A 300 -31.88 -25.17 -0.30
CA GLY A 300 -30.52 -24.84 -0.68
C GLY A 300 -29.76 -24.01 0.38
N LYS A 301 -28.56 -23.60 0.06
CA LYS A 301 -27.74 -22.69 0.90
C LYS A 301 -28.31 -21.27 0.83
N ALA A 302 -28.30 -20.57 1.96
CA ALA A 302 -28.63 -19.14 2.02
C ALA A 302 -27.48 -18.23 1.58
N LEU A 303 -26.23 -18.70 1.71
CA LEU A 303 -25.06 -18.01 1.23
C LEU A 303 -24.41 -18.82 0.11
N THR A 304 -24.15 -18.16 -1.01
CA THR A 304 -23.54 -18.76 -2.19
C THR A 304 -22.43 -17.86 -2.73
N GLU A 305 -21.50 -18.44 -3.50
CA GLU A 305 -20.53 -17.65 -4.25
C GLU A 305 -21.22 -16.79 -5.32
N PRO A 306 -20.74 -15.57 -5.59
CA PRO A 306 -21.22 -14.80 -6.73
C PRO A 306 -20.83 -15.48 -8.04
N GLU A 307 -21.67 -15.35 -9.05
CA GLU A 307 -21.33 -15.79 -10.40
C GLU A 307 -20.12 -15.01 -10.91
N LEU A 308 -19.14 -15.73 -11.49
CA LEU A 308 -18.02 -15.09 -12.17
C LEU A 308 -18.53 -14.44 -13.44
N VAL A 309 -18.56 -13.11 -13.47
CA VAL A 309 -18.72 -12.39 -14.74
C VAL A 309 -17.44 -12.58 -15.52
N THR A 310 -17.42 -13.52 -16.46
CA THR A 310 -16.37 -13.66 -17.45
C THR A 310 -16.52 -12.49 -18.45
N THR A 311 -15.70 -11.43 -18.23
CA THR A 311 -15.46 -10.39 -19.23
C THR A 311 -14.26 -10.70 -20.04
#